data_17ad180b81456cad4aea3b1667a9e5fe
#
_entry.id   17ad180b81456cad4aea3b1667a9e5fe
#
_cell.length_a   1.000
_cell.length_b   1.000
_cell.length_c   1.000
_cell.angle_alpha   90.00
_cell.angle_beta   90.00
_cell.angle_gamma   90.00
#
_symmetry.space_group_name_H-M   'P 1'
#
loop_
_entity.id
_entity.type
_entity.pdbx_description
1 polymer ?
#
loop_
_entity_poly.entity_id
_entity_poly.type
_entity_poly.pdbx_seq_one_letter_code
_entity_poly.pdbx_strand_id
1 'polypeptide(L)'
;MELKKYKIGDLVQVTRGASLGGEFYATQGNYVRLTCGNFDYRNNCFKENQSKDNIYYTGGFKEEFLLEKGDIITPLTEQAIGLLGSTARIPESGKYIQSQDIAKIDCNESLLDKDFAFYLISSACVKQQLSAAAQQTKIRHTSPDKIKECTVWIPSLDIQKRIGRILTDIDNKIAINRQINDNLEAMAKQLYDYWFVQFDFPNEEGKPYKSNGGAMVWNEKLKREIPQRWSDCVLGDYIGRITNGLNPRKNFVLGSGNNYYVTIRSLVGTTIDWNNCDRCDDEALSKINSRSQLQIGDIIFSAIGTIGRTYYILEEPTNWNISETSFTLRAKENVPNDFFYGMLRSNEIQIKADKAAMGSTLRCLVMDSLCSLQYIEIPNYMMKLFAAKVSPLYRQIHRNNKEIAELTKQRDELLPLLMNGQATVNYHLSASTYISFDISVLFLNFTNGNSLYETISLDYQRFALPLHSKENTHGTIQEDKRHIQQRQRQGD
;
A
#
# COMPACT_ATOMS: atom_id res chain seq x y z
N MET A 1 4.96 7.34 34.78
CA MET A 1 6.26 7.00 34.14
C MET A 1 7.21 8.18 34.39
N GLU A 2 8.42 7.91 34.93
CA GLU A 2 9.43 8.94 35.12
C GLU A 2 10.15 9.20 33.80
N LEU A 3 10.24 10.49 33.41
CA LEU A 3 10.91 10.92 32.18
C LEU A 3 12.14 11.75 32.55
N LYS A 4 13.28 11.50 31.86
CA LYS A 4 14.50 12.26 31.98
C LYS A 4 14.74 13.12 30.75
N LYS A 5 15.24 14.33 30.96
CA LYS A 5 15.53 15.30 29.91
C LYS A 5 16.91 15.07 29.33
N TYR A 6 17.01 15.03 27.99
CA TYR A 6 18.27 14.90 27.26
C TYR A 6 18.27 15.84 26.04
N LYS A 7 19.46 16.19 25.56
CA LYS A 7 19.63 16.60 24.16
C LYS A 7 19.75 15.37 23.29
N ILE A 8 19.22 15.41 22.06
CA ILE A 8 19.35 14.27 21.13
C ILE A 8 20.83 13.92 20.90
N GLY A 9 21.72 14.90 20.85
CA GLY A 9 23.16 14.69 20.71
C GLY A 9 23.84 13.91 21.83
N ASP A 10 23.21 13.82 23.03
CA ASP A 10 23.70 12.98 24.13
C ASP A 10 23.32 11.49 23.93
N LEU A 11 22.34 11.24 23.07
CA LEU A 11 21.71 9.92 22.85
C LEU A 11 22.12 9.29 21.52
N VAL A 12 22.44 10.09 20.52
CA VAL A 12 22.74 9.60 19.16
C VAL A 12 23.89 10.36 18.51
N GLN A 13 24.60 9.66 17.64
CA GLN A 13 25.45 10.29 16.64
C GLN A 13 24.63 10.53 15.37
N VAL A 14 24.76 11.74 14.79
CA VAL A 14 24.08 12.11 13.55
C VAL A 14 25.15 12.43 12.52
N THR A 15 25.17 11.66 11.44
CA THR A 15 26.16 11.80 10.37
C THR A 15 25.49 12.24 9.08
N ARG A 16 26.12 13.18 8.36
CA ARG A 16 25.67 13.62 7.04
C ARG A 16 26.32 12.77 5.97
N GLY A 17 25.59 12.44 4.91
CA GLY A 17 26.13 11.66 3.80
C GLY A 17 27.04 12.42 2.83
N ALA A 18 27.47 11.72 1.80
CA ALA A 18 28.43 12.20 0.80
C ALA A 18 27.83 13.23 -0.16
N SER A 19 28.64 14.17 -0.60
CA SER A 19 28.35 14.97 -1.79
C SER A 19 28.70 14.13 -3.02
N LEU A 20 27.66 13.64 -3.72
CA LEU A 20 27.79 12.77 -4.87
C LEU A 20 27.78 13.59 -6.16
N GLY A 21 28.80 13.43 -7.03
CA GLY A 21 28.91 14.15 -8.29
C GLY A 21 27.80 13.78 -9.28
N GLY A 22 27.15 14.80 -9.85
CA GLY A 22 26.02 14.59 -10.77
C GLY A 22 26.39 13.89 -12.07
N GLU A 23 27.65 13.95 -12.47
CA GLU A 23 28.21 13.30 -13.64
C GLU A 23 28.16 11.75 -13.56
N PHE A 24 28.08 11.22 -12.34
CA PHE A 24 27.97 9.77 -12.09
C PHE A 24 26.54 9.29 -11.85
N TYR A 25 25.53 10.14 -12.07
CA TYR A 25 24.14 9.73 -11.94
C TYR A 25 23.72 8.92 -13.17
N ALA A 26 23.15 7.75 -12.94
CA ALA A 26 22.78 6.79 -13.98
C ALA A 26 21.35 6.26 -13.81
N THR A 27 20.80 5.71 -14.89
CA THR A 27 19.49 5.05 -14.91
C THR A 27 19.58 3.58 -14.47
N GLN A 28 20.80 3.03 -14.42
CA GLN A 28 21.09 1.65 -13.98
C GLN A 28 22.40 1.63 -13.19
N GLY A 29 22.54 0.70 -12.25
CA GLY A 29 23.74 0.52 -11.44
C GLY A 29 23.49 -0.39 -10.24
N ASN A 30 24.54 -0.67 -9.49
CA ASN A 30 24.47 -1.50 -8.29
C ASN A 30 24.03 -0.70 -7.04
N TYR A 31 24.27 0.60 -7.03
CA TYR A 31 24.04 1.43 -5.87
C TYR A 31 23.00 2.51 -6.16
N VAL A 32 22.06 2.68 -5.24
CA VAL A 32 21.00 3.69 -5.30
C VAL A 32 21.38 4.85 -4.38
N ARG A 33 21.51 6.05 -4.93
CA ARG A 33 21.70 7.25 -4.11
C ARG A 33 20.39 7.67 -3.47
N LEU A 34 20.39 7.84 -2.17
CA LEU A 34 19.21 8.31 -1.45
C LEU A 34 18.95 9.80 -1.66
N THR A 35 17.68 10.15 -1.70
CA THR A 35 17.18 11.52 -1.79
C THR A 35 15.99 11.70 -0.87
N CYS A 36 15.50 12.93 -0.70
CA CYS A 36 14.25 13.19 0.03
C CYS A 36 13.02 12.45 -0.57
N GLY A 37 13.09 12.04 -1.85
CA GLY A 37 12.08 11.22 -2.51
C GLY A 37 11.94 9.79 -1.96
N ASN A 38 12.91 9.33 -1.16
CA ASN A 38 12.90 8.01 -0.53
C ASN A 38 12.14 7.98 0.81
N PHE A 39 11.54 9.09 1.23
CA PHE A 39 10.74 9.16 2.44
C PHE A 39 9.25 9.27 2.13
N ASP A 40 8.47 8.35 2.66
CA ASP A 40 7.04 8.56 2.86
C ASP A 40 6.82 9.24 4.21
N TYR A 41 6.83 10.58 4.20
CA TYR A 41 6.74 11.38 5.43
C TYR A 41 5.35 11.33 6.11
N ARG A 42 4.32 10.85 5.41
CA ARG A 42 2.96 10.65 5.97
C ARG A 42 2.89 9.36 6.79
N ASN A 43 3.50 8.31 6.27
CA ASN A 43 3.52 6.99 6.91
C ASN A 43 4.81 6.75 7.70
N ASN A 44 5.76 7.68 7.66
CA ASN A 44 7.05 7.61 8.33
C ASN A 44 7.81 6.32 7.98
N CYS A 45 7.94 6.03 6.70
CA CYS A 45 8.60 4.81 6.21
C CYS A 45 9.43 5.08 4.95
N PHE A 46 10.26 4.12 4.59
CA PHE A 46 11.02 4.11 3.35
C PHE A 46 10.09 3.87 2.16
N LYS A 47 10.36 4.55 1.05
CA LYS A 47 9.79 4.23 -0.26
C LYS A 47 10.84 4.34 -1.35
N GLU A 48 10.68 3.61 -2.43
CA GLU A 48 11.49 3.80 -3.62
C GLU A 48 11.16 5.12 -4.31
N ASN A 49 12.20 5.84 -4.73
CA ASN A 49 12.02 7.09 -5.44
C ASN A 49 11.70 6.84 -6.91
N GLN A 50 10.44 7.00 -7.28
CA GLN A 50 9.95 6.85 -8.66
C GLN A 50 9.90 8.18 -9.43
N SER A 51 10.32 9.30 -8.82
CA SER A 51 10.22 10.64 -9.43
C SER A 51 11.38 10.99 -10.36
N LYS A 52 12.41 10.16 -10.42
CA LYS A 52 13.62 10.35 -11.25
C LYS A 52 14.07 9.01 -11.83
N ASP A 53 14.54 9.04 -13.06
CA ASP A 53 15.10 7.86 -13.72
C ASP A 53 16.55 7.60 -13.32
N ASN A 54 17.33 8.65 -13.01
CA ASN A 54 18.76 8.60 -12.72
C ASN A 54 19.04 8.48 -11.20
N ILE A 55 18.46 7.48 -10.56
CA ILE A 55 18.60 7.25 -9.11
C ILE A 55 19.87 6.46 -8.74
N TYR A 56 20.52 5.83 -9.71
CA TYR A 56 21.74 5.04 -9.49
C TYR A 56 22.98 5.92 -9.48
N TYR A 57 24.02 5.45 -8.79
CA TYR A 57 25.33 6.10 -8.70
C TYR A 57 26.44 5.14 -9.11
N THR A 58 27.28 5.58 -10.04
CA THR A 58 28.38 4.77 -10.62
C THR A 58 29.77 5.29 -10.25
N GLY A 59 29.87 6.42 -9.55
CA GLY A 59 31.12 7.01 -9.09
C GLY A 59 31.67 6.37 -7.82
N GLY A 60 32.87 6.71 -7.46
CA GLY A 60 33.51 6.29 -6.19
C GLY A 60 32.87 6.99 -4.99
N PHE A 61 32.78 6.28 -3.86
CA PHE A 61 32.37 6.81 -2.57
C PHE A 61 33.04 6.04 -1.43
N LYS A 62 33.05 6.60 -0.24
CA LYS A 62 33.59 5.92 0.94
C LYS A 62 32.61 4.89 1.46
N GLU A 63 33.12 3.75 1.91
CA GLU A 63 32.33 2.63 2.41
C GLU A 63 31.40 3.01 3.58
N GLU A 64 31.83 3.98 4.41
CA GLU A 64 31.04 4.52 5.54
C GLU A 64 29.68 5.12 5.13
N PHE A 65 29.48 5.47 3.84
CA PHE A 65 28.23 5.98 3.30
C PHE A 65 27.32 4.89 2.72
N LEU A 66 27.79 3.66 2.64
CA LEU A 66 26.95 2.51 2.26
C LEU A 66 26.14 2.06 3.47
N LEU A 67 24.84 2.09 3.32
CA LEU A 67 23.91 1.86 4.42
C LEU A 67 23.54 0.38 4.57
N GLU A 68 23.31 -0.01 5.82
CA GLU A 68 22.91 -1.36 6.22
C GLU A 68 21.41 -1.44 6.52
N LYS A 69 20.85 -2.63 6.35
CA LYS A 69 19.45 -2.90 6.69
C LYS A 69 19.14 -2.51 8.13
N GLY A 70 18.08 -1.73 8.30
CA GLY A 70 17.65 -1.24 9.60
C GLY A 70 18.34 0.04 10.07
N ASP A 71 19.29 0.60 9.30
CA ASP A 71 19.81 1.94 9.58
C ASP A 71 18.67 2.95 9.57
N ILE A 72 18.67 3.84 10.56
CA ILE A 72 17.69 4.91 10.67
C ILE A 72 18.23 6.13 9.94
N ILE A 73 17.43 6.62 9.01
CA ILE A 73 17.77 7.82 8.24
C ILE A 73 16.68 8.90 8.41
N THR A 74 17.11 10.17 8.26
CA THR A 74 16.22 11.34 8.28
C THR A 74 16.66 12.36 7.24
N PRO A 75 15.74 13.11 6.59
CA PRO A 75 16.10 14.12 5.61
C PRO A 75 16.66 15.40 6.28
N LEU A 76 17.63 16.03 5.62
CA LEU A 76 18.21 17.32 6.02
C LEU A 76 17.61 18.49 5.24
N THR A 77 16.83 18.23 4.21
CA THR A 77 16.15 19.23 3.36
C THR A 77 14.65 18.96 3.30
N GLU A 78 13.85 20.01 3.25
CA GLU A 78 12.41 19.95 3.18
C GLU A 78 11.89 20.68 1.93
N GLN A 79 11.37 19.91 1.00
CA GLN A 79 10.66 20.43 -0.18
C GLN A 79 9.13 20.41 0.01
N ALA A 80 8.64 19.63 0.97
CA ALA A 80 7.24 19.53 1.36
C ALA A 80 7.14 19.64 2.88
N ILE A 81 6.21 20.45 3.38
CA ILE A 81 6.01 20.66 4.83
C ILE A 81 5.74 19.33 5.55
N GLY A 82 6.49 19.08 6.63
CA GLY A 82 6.39 17.86 7.43
C GLY A 82 7.46 16.81 7.13
N LEU A 83 8.34 17.06 6.16
CA LEU A 83 9.43 16.15 5.83
C LEU A 83 10.56 16.19 6.87
N LEU A 84 10.93 17.38 7.41
CA LEU A 84 11.94 17.47 8.46
C LEU A 84 11.50 16.72 9.71
N GLY A 85 12.41 15.86 10.20
CA GLY A 85 12.14 14.97 11.32
C GLY A 85 11.33 13.72 10.95
N SER A 86 11.01 13.48 9.68
CA SER A 86 10.54 12.13 9.29
C SER A 86 11.70 11.14 9.33
N THR A 87 11.39 9.89 9.60
CA THR A 87 12.38 8.81 9.65
C THR A 87 12.03 7.72 8.66
N ALA A 88 13.06 6.98 8.22
CA ALA A 88 12.89 5.76 7.45
C ALA A 88 13.95 4.75 7.88
N ARG A 89 13.66 3.46 7.72
CA ARG A 89 14.63 2.37 7.92
C ARG A 89 15.09 1.87 6.57
N ILE A 90 16.37 1.64 6.42
CA ILE A 90 16.94 1.05 5.20
C ILE A 90 16.45 -0.39 5.06
N PRO A 91 15.85 -0.75 3.91
CA PRO A 91 15.24 -2.07 3.74
C PRO A 91 16.23 -3.20 3.42
N GLU A 92 17.40 -2.86 2.84
CA GLU A 92 18.37 -3.84 2.32
C GLU A 92 19.80 -3.32 2.51
N SER A 93 20.70 -4.18 2.99
CA SER A 93 22.12 -3.85 3.17
C SER A 93 22.86 -3.73 1.84
N GLY A 94 23.83 -2.82 1.78
CA GLY A 94 24.80 -2.76 0.69
C GLY A 94 24.27 -2.22 -0.65
N LYS A 95 23.08 -1.63 -0.67
CA LYS A 95 22.44 -1.11 -1.89
C LYS A 95 22.32 0.40 -1.93
N TYR A 96 22.15 1.03 -0.79
CA TYR A 96 21.80 2.45 -0.69
C TYR A 96 22.95 3.30 -0.19
N ILE A 97 23.27 4.38 -0.92
CA ILE A 97 24.30 5.34 -0.54
C ILE A 97 23.65 6.55 0.12
N GLN A 98 24.17 6.94 1.27
CA GLN A 98 23.77 8.13 1.99
C GLN A 98 24.26 9.38 1.28
N SER A 99 23.37 10.19 0.72
CA SER A 99 23.69 11.47 0.08
C SER A 99 23.73 12.61 1.10
N GLN A 100 24.28 13.76 0.68
CA GLN A 100 24.43 14.96 1.53
C GLN A 100 23.11 15.51 2.10
N ASP A 101 21.95 15.17 1.49
CA ASP A 101 20.62 15.61 1.93
C ASP A 101 19.98 14.68 2.97
N ILE A 102 20.68 13.61 3.33
CA ILE A 102 20.21 12.57 4.24
C ILE A 102 21.19 12.47 5.41
N ALA A 103 20.65 12.41 6.62
CA ALA A 103 21.41 12.05 7.82
C ALA A 103 21.12 10.61 8.25
N LYS A 104 22.14 9.91 8.73
CA LYS A 104 22.04 8.64 9.47
C LYS A 104 22.06 8.92 10.96
N ILE A 105 21.25 8.15 11.69
CA ILE A 105 21.12 8.22 13.15
C ILE A 105 21.68 6.93 13.75
N ASP A 106 22.79 7.04 14.45
CA ASP A 106 23.41 5.94 15.18
C ASP A 106 23.15 6.10 16.68
N CYS A 107 22.45 5.15 17.30
CA CYS A 107 22.02 5.25 18.69
C CYS A 107 23.11 4.79 19.67
N ASN A 108 23.23 5.52 20.78
CA ASN A 108 23.92 4.99 21.96
C ASN A 108 22.97 3.99 22.66
N GLU A 109 23.08 2.72 22.34
CA GLU A 109 22.16 1.68 22.80
C GLU A 109 22.16 1.46 24.34
N SER A 110 23.14 2.03 25.06
CA SER A 110 23.12 2.05 26.53
C SER A 110 22.10 3.05 27.11
N LEU A 111 21.66 4.04 26.33
CA LEU A 111 20.77 5.11 26.73
C LEU A 111 19.47 5.17 25.91
N LEU A 112 19.54 4.78 24.65
CA LEU A 112 18.45 4.91 23.70
C LEU A 112 18.26 3.64 22.86
N ASP A 113 17.11 3.01 23.01
CA ASP A 113 16.70 1.87 22.18
C ASP A 113 16.49 2.30 20.72
N LYS A 114 16.99 1.50 19.77
CA LYS A 114 16.96 1.82 18.33
C LYS A 114 15.54 1.92 17.78
N ASP A 115 14.64 1.05 18.20
CA ASP A 115 13.25 1.08 17.76
C ASP A 115 12.52 2.29 18.32
N PHE A 116 12.74 2.59 19.60
CA PHE A 116 12.21 3.80 20.23
C PHE A 116 12.76 5.09 19.58
N ALA A 117 14.06 5.12 19.24
CA ALA A 117 14.70 6.25 18.59
C ALA A 117 14.03 6.62 17.25
N PHE A 118 13.63 5.62 16.48
CA PHE A 118 12.92 5.81 15.21
C PHE A 118 11.66 6.67 15.39
N TYR A 119 10.86 6.37 16.40
CA TYR A 119 9.63 7.11 16.72
C TYR A 119 9.92 8.41 17.45
N LEU A 120 10.95 8.47 18.28
CA LEU A 120 11.35 9.69 19.00
C LEU A 120 11.74 10.80 18.03
N ILE A 121 12.61 10.50 17.06
CA ILE A 121 13.07 11.47 16.05
C ILE A 121 11.91 11.97 15.19
N SER A 122 10.93 11.11 14.89
CA SER A 122 9.75 11.48 14.10
C SER A 122 8.59 12.03 14.93
N SER A 123 8.76 12.17 16.24
CA SER A 123 7.73 12.71 17.13
C SER A 123 7.41 14.18 16.84
N ALA A 124 6.18 14.59 17.19
CA ALA A 124 5.74 15.97 17.03
C ALA A 124 6.67 16.96 17.76
N CYS A 125 7.20 16.57 18.92
CA CYS A 125 8.13 17.39 19.71
C CYS A 125 9.40 17.72 18.95
N VAL A 126 10.02 16.72 18.29
CA VAL A 126 11.25 16.93 17.50
C VAL A 126 10.94 17.68 16.21
N LYS A 127 9.86 17.30 15.50
CA LYS A 127 9.44 17.97 14.26
C LYS A 127 9.15 19.47 14.48
N GLN A 128 8.52 19.84 15.59
CA GLN A 128 8.27 21.25 15.93
C GLN A 128 9.56 22.01 16.20
N GLN A 129 10.51 21.44 16.94
CA GLN A 129 11.80 22.06 17.19
C GLN A 129 12.62 22.25 15.91
N LEU A 130 12.67 21.23 15.05
CA LEU A 130 13.36 21.33 13.74
C LEU A 130 12.68 22.35 12.82
N SER A 131 11.35 22.40 12.80
CA SER A 131 10.61 23.37 12.00
C SER A 131 10.82 24.80 12.48
N ALA A 132 10.86 25.02 13.82
CA ALA A 132 11.14 26.34 14.40
C ALA A 132 12.57 26.81 14.14
N ALA A 133 13.55 25.87 14.12
CA ALA A 133 14.96 26.17 13.87
C ALA A 133 15.31 26.30 12.37
N ALA A 134 14.40 25.90 11.47
CA ALA A 134 14.62 25.99 10.03
C ALA A 134 14.49 27.44 9.55
N GLN A 135 15.43 27.88 8.70
CA GLN A 135 15.34 29.21 8.08
C GLN A 135 14.13 29.31 7.16
N GLN A 136 13.45 30.46 7.16
CA GLN A 136 12.27 30.74 6.34
C GLN A 136 12.62 30.97 4.86
N THR A 137 13.14 29.97 4.18
CA THR A 137 13.39 29.98 2.75
C THR A 137 12.39 29.06 2.04
N LYS A 138 12.25 29.17 0.72
CA LYS A 138 11.40 28.30 -0.10
C LYS A 138 11.71 26.82 0.08
N ILE A 139 12.98 26.48 0.38
CA ILE A 139 13.43 25.14 0.77
C ILE A 139 14.00 25.28 2.18
N ARG A 140 13.41 24.53 3.12
CA ARG A 140 13.89 24.51 4.51
C ARG A 140 15.04 23.53 4.64
N HIS A 141 16.06 23.90 5.42
CA HIS A 141 17.21 23.07 5.69
C HIS A 141 17.40 22.89 7.19
N THR A 142 17.83 21.70 7.57
CA THR A 142 18.35 21.40 8.90
C THR A 142 19.78 20.85 8.78
N SER A 143 20.42 20.57 9.88
CA SER A 143 21.77 20.00 9.93
C SER A 143 21.85 18.94 11.03
N PRO A 144 22.87 18.06 11.00
CA PRO A 144 23.15 17.15 12.09
C PRO A 144 23.19 17.83 13.47
N ASP A 145 23.80 19.03 13.55
CA ASP A 145 23.91 19.74 14.82
C ASP A 145 22.56 20.27 15.31
N LYS A 146 21.72 20.79 14.42
CA LYS A 146 20.35 21.21 14.79
C LYS A 146 19.50 20.03 15.29
N ILE A 147 19.69 18.82 14.72
CA ILE A 147 19.04 17.61 15.22
C ILE A 147 19.54 17.26 16.62
N LYS A 148 20.86 17.31 16.83
CA LYS A 148 21.49 17.05 18.14
C LYS A 148 21.07 18.04 19.23
N GLU A 149 20.77 19.28 18.86
CA GLU A 149 20.33 20.33 19.80
C GLU A 149 18.89 20.15 20.29
N CYS A 150 18.07 19.39 19.59
CA CYS A 150 16.69 19.13 20.00
C CYS A 150 16.63 18.48 21.39
N THR A 151 15.71 18.98 22.22
CA THR A 151 15.51 18.49 23.59
C THR A 151 14.35 17.53 23.62
N VAL A 152 14.56 16.39 24.27
CA VAL A 152 13.56 15.34 24.42
C VAL A 152 13.46 14.84 25.85
N TRP A 153 12.32 14.25 26.20
CA TRP A 153 12.11 13.59 27.46
C TRP A 153 11.89 12.10 27.17
N ILE A 154 12.72 11.24 27.78
CA ILE A 154 12.65 9.81 27.51
C ILE A 154 12.53 9.00 28.81
N PRO A 155 11.82 7.86 28.79
CA PRO A 155 11.71 6.96 29.92
C PRO A 155 12.97 6.10 30.09
N SER A 156 12.95 5.20 31.08
CA SER A 156 14.00 4.17 31.23
C SER A 156 14.09 3.26 30.01
N LEU A 157 15.27 2.69 29.77
CA LEU A 157 15.56 1.86 28.61
C LEU A 157 14.59 0.67 28.45
N ASP A 158 14.16 0.05 29.55
CA ASP A 158 13.18 -1.03 29.53
C ASP A 158 11.82 -0.60 28.99
N ILE A 159 11.39 0.61 29.34
CA ILE A 159 10.13 1.18 28.85
C ILE A 159 10.29 1.57 27.38
N GLN A 160 11.43 2.15 26.99
CA GLN A 160 11.74 2.47 25.59
C GLN A 160 11.63 1.21 24.71
N LYS A 161 12.26 0.10 25.10
CA LYS A 161 12.19 -1.18 24.37
C LYS A 161 10.76 -1.69 24.21
N ARG A 162 9.92 -1.54 25.23
CA ARG A 162 8.50 -1.93 25.17
C ARG A 162 7.72 -1.07 24.18
N ILE A 163 7.89 0.26 24.27
CA ILE A 163 7.22 1.22 23.38
C ILE A 163 7.68 0.99 21.93
N GLY A 164 9.00 0.95 21.71
CA GLY A 164 9.59 0.73 20.39
C GLY A 164 9.07 -0.55 19.75
N ARG A 165 9.02 -1.65 20.51
CA ARG A 165 8.51 -2.94 20.02
C ARG A 165 7.05 -2.87 19.60
N ILE A 166 6.15 -2.32 20.42
CA ILE A 166 4.71 -2.25 20.10
C ILE A 166 4.49 -1.43 18.83
N LEU A 167 5.12 -0.26 18.72
CA LEU A 167 4.97 0.60 17.55
C LEU A 167 5.55 -0.07 16.29
N THR A 168 6.70 -0.75 16.42
CA THR A 168 7.32 -1.50 15.33
C THR A 168 6.46 -2.70 14.89
N ASP A 169 5.83 -3.42 15.83
CA ASP A 169 4.94 -4.53 15.51
C ASP A 169 3.70 -4.05 14.74
N ILE A 170 3.15 -2.88 15.10
CA ILE A 170 2.04 -2.25 14.35
C ILE A 170 2.50 -1.88 12.92
N ASP A 171 3.64 -1.20 12.79
CA ASP A 171 4.16 -0.81 11.47
C ASP A 171 4.51 -2.02 10.59
N ASN A 172 5.08 -3.08 11.17
CA ASN A 172 5.35 -4.33 10.46
C ASN A 172 4.05 -4.96 9.94
N LYS A 173 2.99 -4.99 10.76
CA LYS A 173 1.71 -5.53 10.34
C LYS A 173 1.07 -4.70 9.22
N ILE A 174 1.17 -3.38 9.29
CA ILE A 174 0.75 -2.47 8.19
C ILE A 174 1.54 -2.78 6.91
N ALA A 175 2.86 -2.93 7.01
CA ALA A 175 3.72 -3.22 5.86
C ALA A 175 3.40 -4.59 5.22
N ILE A 176 3.21 -5.62 6.05
CA ILE A 176 2.82 -6.98 5.58
C ILE A 176 1.47 -6.93 4.87
N ASN A 177 0.47 -6.27 5.45
CA ASN A 177 -0.85 -6.15 4.82
C ASN A 177 -0.79 -5.43 3.47
N ARG A 178 0.05 -4.39 3.33
CA ARG A 178 0.28 -3.71 2.06
C ARG A 178 0.90 -4.66 1.04
N GLN A 179 1.94 -5.40 1.42
CA GLN A 179 2.59 -6.36 0.54
C GLN A 179 1.64 -7.50 0.10
N ILE A 180 0.80 -7.99 1.01
CA ILE A 180 -0.25 -8.96 0.67
C ILE A 180 -1.21 -8.35 -0.36
N ASN A 181 -1.64 -7.11 -0.18
CA ASN A 181 -2.53 -6.44 -1.12
C ASN A 181 -1.90 -6.31 -2.52
N ASP A 182 -0.64 -5.88 -2.60
CA ASP A 182 0.09 -5.76 -3.87
C ASP A 182 0.16 -7.11 -4.60
N ASN A 183 0.42 -8.19 -3.88
CA ASN A 183 0.44 -9.55 -4.43
C ASN A 183 -0.96 -9.99 -4.91
N LEU A 184 -2.00 -9.74 -4.12
CA LEU A 184 -3.38 -10.10 -4.48
C LEU A 184 -3.86 -9.30 -5.71
N GLU A 185 -3.50 -8.02 -5.82
CA GLU A 185 -3.78 -7.20 -7.00
C GLU A 185 -3.04 -7.73 -8.23
N ALA A 186 -1.77 -8.08 -8.08
CA ALA A 186 -0.98 -8.67 -9.16
C ALA A 186 -1.57 -10.02 -9.62
N MET A 187 -2.00 -10.87 -8.68
CA MET A 187 -2.66 -12.15 -9.00
C MET A 187 -3.97 -11.96 -9.76
N ALA A 188 -4.83 -11.04 -9.31
CA ALA A 188 -6.10 -10.75 -9.99
C ALA A 188 -5.86 -10.22 -11.41
N LYS A 189 -4.86 -9.33 -11.58
CA LYS A 189 -4.47 -8.79 -12.88
C LYS A 189 -3.88 -9.87 -13.79
N GLN A 190 -2.98 -10.70 -13.30
CA GLN A 190 -2.39 -11.80 -14.08
C GLN A 190 -3.45 -12.79 -14.53
N LEU A 191 -4.41 -13.14 -13.67
CA LEU A 191 -5.52 -14.01 -14.01
C LEU A 191 -6.40 -13.40 -15.11
N TYR A 192 -6.67 -12.08 -15.02
CA TYR A 192 -7.41 -11.35 -16.06
C TYR A 192 -6.66 -11.39 -17.40
N ASP A 193 -5.36 -11.06 -17.39
CA ASP A 193 -4.54 -11.04 -18.59
C ASP A 193 -4.44 -12.46 -19.20
N TYR A 194 -4.29 -13.49 -18.39
CA TYR A 194 -4.23 -14.89 -18.84
C TYR A 194 -5.54 -15.32 -19.52
N TRP A 195 -6.70 -14.97 -18.95
CA TRP A 195 -7.98 -15.40 -19.50
C TRP A 195 -8.45 -14.57 -20.69
N PHE A 196 -8.31 -13.25 -20.63
CA PHE A 196 -8.98 -12.34 -21.57
C PHE A 196 -8.07 -11.57 -22.51
N VAL A 197 -6.75 -11.60 -22.25
CA VAL A 197 -5.74 -11.04 -23.15
C VAL A 197 -5.02 -12.14 -23.92
N GLN A 198 -4.59 -13.21 -23.21
CA GLN A 198 -3.93 -14.37 -23.81
C GLN A 198 -4.92 -15.43 -24.32
N PHE A 199 -6.18 -15.40 -23.86
CA PHE A 199 -7.26 -16.33 -24.18
C PHE A 199 -7.03 -17.77 -23.69
N ASP A 200 -6.28 -17.92 -22.60
CA ASP A 200 -6.04 -19.21 -21.95
C ASP A 200 -7.00 -19.45 -20.76
N PHE A 201 -8.25 -19.01 -20.92
CA PHE A 201 -9.30 -19.39 -20.00
C PHE A 201 -9.57 -20.91 -20.05
N PRO A 202 -10.11 -21.53 -18.99
CA PRO A 202 -10.36 -22.96 -18.96
C PRO A 202 -11.41 -23.36 -20.00
N ASN A 203 -11.08 -24.32 -20.86
CA ASN A 203 -12.00 -24.96 -21.78
C ASN A 203 -12.89 -25.99 -21.05
N GLU A 204 -13.70 -26.76 -21.75
CA GLU A 204 -14.61 -27.79 -21.20
C GLU A 204 -13.86 -28.88 -20.42
N GLU A 205 -12.58 -29.14 -20.74
CA GLU A 205 -11.71 -30.09 -20.03
C GLU A 205 -10.91 -29.43 -18.88
N GLY A 206 -11.09 -28.12 -18.64
CA GLY A 206 -10.33 -27.35 -17.65
C GLY A 206 -8.92 -26.99 -18.09
N LYS A 207 -8.55 -27.23 -19.34
CA LYS A 207 -7.23 -26.86 -19.92
C LYS A 207 -7.28 -25.45 -20.50
N PRO A 208 -6.11 -24.75 -20.61
CA PRO A 208 -6.03 -23.45 -21.27
C PRO A 208 -6.59 -23.49 -22.70
N TYR A 209 -7.45 -22.55 -23.07
CA TYR A 209 -8.14 -22.62 -24.38
C TYR A 209 -7.20 -22.48 -25.57
N LYS A 210 -6.52 -21.34 -25.71
CA LYS A 210 -5.68 -21.03 -26.87
C LYS A 210 -4.46 -21.93 -26.93
N SER A 211 -3.73 -22.12 -25.84
CA SER A 211 -2.53 -22.95 -25.77
C SER A 211 -2.79 -24.44 -26.03
N ASN A 212 -4.03 -24.90 -25.91
CA ASN A 212 -4.44 -26.28 -26.29
C ASN A 212 -5.19 -26.34 -27.62
N GLY A 213 -4.94 -25.41 -28.56
CA GLY A 213 -5.47 -25.45 -29.91
C GLY A 213 -6.89 -24.95 -30.05
N GLY A 214 -7.39 -24.15 -29.09
CA GLY A 214 -8.68 -23.48 -29.22
C GLY A 214 -8.77 -22.63 -30.49
N ALA A 215 -9.86 -22.77 -31.26
CA ALA A 215 -10.05 -22.11 -32.52
C ALA A 215 -10.12 -20.57 -32.33
N MET A 216 -9.31 -19.85 -33.10
CA MET A 216 -9.23 -18.38 -33.08
C MET A 216 -9.69 -17.83 -34.45
N VAL A 217 -10.24 -16.63 -34.47
CA VAL A 217 -10.70 -15.91 -35.67
C VAL A 217 -10.25 -14.45 -35.57
N TRP A 218 -9.83 -13.91 -36.72
CA TRP A 218 -9.49 -12.50 -36.86
C TRP A 218 -10.72 -11.61 -36.71
N ASN A 219 -10.66 -10.63 -35.84
CA ASN A 219 -11.71 -9.60 -35.68
C ASN A 219 -11.24 -8.26 -36.26
N GLU A 220 -11.94 -7.76 -37.26
CA GLU A 220 -11.57 -6.53 -37.98
C GLU A 220 -11.70 -5.26 -37.15
N LYS A 221 -12.63 -5.20 -36.21
CA LYS A 221 -12.81 -4.01 -35.36
C LYS A 221 -11.78 -3.96 -34.23
N LEU A 222 -11.47 -5.11 -33.64
CA LEU A 222 -10.50 -5.20 -32.55
C LEU A 222 -9.04 -5.29 -33.05
N LYS A 223 -8.85 -5.54 -34.37
CA LYS A 223 -7.52 -5.71 -35.02
C LYS A 223 -6.66 -6.77 -34.32
N ARG A 224 -7.29 -7.88 -33.91
CA ARG A 224 -6.64 -9.02 -33.25
C ARG A 224 -7.43 -10.30 -33.45
N GLU A 225 -6.77 -11.44 -33.22
CA GLU A 225 -7.44 -12.72 -33.09
C GLU A 225 -8.21 -12.80 -31.78
N ILE A 226 -9.41 -13.37 -31.81
CA ILE A 226 -10.28 -13.65 -30.68
C ILE A 226 -10.78 -15.10 -30.75
N PRO A 227 -11.25 -15.72 -29.64
CA PRO A 227 -11.88 -17.04 -29.69
C PRO A 227 -13.03 -17.08 -30.67
N GLN A 228 -13.13 -18.15 -31.49
CA GLN A 228 -14.04 -18.26 -32.62
C GLN A 228 -15.52 -17.95 -32.28
N ARG A 229 -15.94 -18.24 -31.05
CA ARG A 229 -17.33 -18.04 -30.60
C ARG A 229 -17.56 -16.69 -29.92
N TRP A 230 -16.54 -15.81 -29.91
CA TRP A 230 -16.63 -14.50 -29.30
C TRP A 230 -16.81 -13.43 -30.38
N SER A 231 -17.38 -12.27 -29.99
CA SER A 231 -17.61 -11.15 -30.87
C SER A 231 -17.02 -9.86 -30.31
N ASP A 232 -17.13 -8.78 -31.04
CA ASP A 232 -16.82 -7.44 -30.56
C ASP A 232 -18.07 -6.75 -30.01
N CYS A 233 -17.85 -5.87 -29.07
CA CYS A 233 -18.86 -5.01 -28.47
C CYS A 233 -18.26 -3.65 -28.10
N VAL A 234 -18.99 -2.81 -27.42
CA VAL A 234 -18.46 -1.61 -26.77
C VAL A 234 -18.51 -1.73 -25.25
N LEU A 235 -17.65 -0.97 -24.56
CA LEU A 235 -17.61 -0.99 -23.09
C LEU A 235 -18.98 -0.66 -22.47
N GLY A 236 -19.74 0.22 -23.11
CA GLY A 236 -21.12 0.54 -22.71
C GLY A 236 -22.06 -0.64 -22.62
N ASP A 237 -21.76 -1.76 -23.34
CA ASP A 237 -22.58 -2.97 -23.26
C ASP A 237 -22.46 -3.70 -21.91
N TYR A 238 -21.42 -3.39 -21.13
CA TYR A 238 -21.24 -3.89 -19.75
C TYR A 238 -21.77 -2.93 -18.69
N ILE A 239 -22.07 -1.67 -19.05
CA ILE A 239 -22.47 -0.62 -18.13
C ILE A 239 -23.99 -0.52 -18.06
N GLY A 240 -24.55 -0.74 -16.88
CA GLY A 240 -25.97 -0.55 -16.58
C GLY A 240 -26.31 0.90 -16.25
N ARG A 241 -25.39 1.59 -15.56
CA ARG A 241 -25.53 3.01 -15.22
C ARG A 241 -24.17 3.68 -15.15
N ILE A 242 -24.08 4.88 -15.71
CA ILE A 242 -22.94 5.78 -15.56
C ILE A 242 -23.42 7.15 -15.10
N THR A 243 -22.80 7.69 -14.05
CA THR A 243 -23.06 9.05 -13.54
C THR A 243 -21.75 9.66 -13.06
N ASN A 244 -21.79 10.92 -12.67
CA ASN A 244 -20.71 11.58 -11.95
C ASN A 244 -21.25 12.31 -10.73
N GLY A 245 -20.36 12.72 -9.82
CA GLY A 245 -20.72 13.55 -8.69
C GLY A 245 -21.12 14.99 -9.11
N LEU A 246 -21.33 15.85 -8.14
CA LEU A 246 -21.78 17.20 -8.35
C LEU A 246 -20.66 18.20 -8.02
N ASN A 247 -20.45 19.18 -8.90
CA ASN A 247 -19.47 20.25 -8.68
C ASN A 247 -19.95 21.19 -7.55
N PRO A 248 -19.09 21.54 -6.56
CA PRO A 248 -19.49 22.40 -5.46
C PRO A 248 -19.90 23.80 -5.92
N ARG A 249 -19.07 24.51 -6.64
CA ARG A 249 -19.18 25.92 -7.10
C ARG A 249 -20.52 26.61 -6.86
N LYS A 250 -21.56 26.20 -7.60
CA LYS A 250 -22.92 26.80 -7.54
C LYS A 250 -23.92 25.95 -6.74
N ASN A 251 -23.52 24.79 -6.27
CA ASN A 251 -24.46 23.82 -5.69
C ASN A 251 -24.39 23.75 -4.17
N PHE A 252 -23.18 23.85 -3.58
CA PHE A 252 -22.94 23.76 -2.14
C PHE A 252 -21.55 24.30 -1.79
N VAL A 253 -21.28 24.44 -0.49
CA VAL A 253 -19.98 24.91 0.04
C VAL A 253 -19.25 23.72 0.64
N LEU A 254 -17.92 23.66 0.43
CA LEU A 254 -17.03 22.69 1.05
C LEU A 254 -16.34 23.31 2.27
N GLY A 255 -15.81 22.46 3.16
CA GLY A 255 -15.02 22.84 4.32
C GLY A 255 -15.75 22.74 5.66
N SER A 256 -17.04 22.36 5.67
CA SER A 256 -17.85 22.18 6.87
C SER A 256 -18.61 20.86 6.85
N GLY A 257 -19.04 20.39 8.01
CA GLY A 257 -19.82 19.15 8.16
C GLY A 257 -18.98 17.88 8.38
N ASN A 258 -19.68 16.76 8.54
CA ASN A 258 -19.10 15.48 8.90
C ASN A 258 -18.96 14.49 7.72
N ASN A 259 -19.50 14.85 6.56
CA ASN A 259 -19.47 14.00 5.40
C ASN A 259 -18.23 14.29 4.54
N TYR A 260 -17.81 13.29 3.74
CA TYR A 260 -16.64 13.39 2.89
C TYR A 260 -17.02 13.62 1.43
N TYR A 261 -16.35 14.58 0.83
CA TYR A 261 -16.40 14.85 -0.61
C TYR A 261 -15.12 14.31 -1.26
N VAL A 262 -15.25 13.15 -1.91
CA VAL A 262 -14.12 12.40 -2.47
C VAL A 262 -13.75 12.92 -3.84
N THR A 263 -12.53 13.39 -3.99
CA THR A 263 -11.94 13.81 -5.26
C THR A 263 -10.88 12.84 -5.75
N ILE A 264 -10.41 12.98 -6.97
CA ILE A 264 -9.31 12.15 -7.51
C ILE A 264 -8.05 12.17 -6.64
N ARG A 265 -7.80 13.26 -5.91
CA ARG A 265 -6.63 13.35 -4.99
C ARG A 265 -6.74 12.41 -3.82
N SER A 266 -7.95 12.06 -3.43
CA SER A 266 -8.22 11.15 -2.32
C SER A 266 -8.21 9.68 -2.75
N LEU A 267 -8.23 9.38 -4.06
CA LEU A 267 -8.16 8.00 -4.56
C LEU A 267 -6.69 7.56 -4.63
N VAL A 268 -6.27 6.67 -3.74
CA VAL A 268 -4.89 6.18 -3.63
C VAL A 268 -4.87 4.66 -3.71
N GLY A 269 -4.34 4.13 -4.82
CA GLY A 269 -4.38 2.68 -5.07
C GLY A 269 -5.81 2.16 -5.04
N THR A 270 -6.09 1.22 -4.16
CA THR A 270 -7.42 0.60 -3.94
C THR A 270 -8.15 1.19 -2.73
N THR A 271 -7.71 2.35 -2.21
CA THR A 271 -8.28 2.99 -1.01
C THR A 271 -8.68 4.44 -1.26
N ILE A 272 -9.45 4.98 -0.30
CA ILE A 272 -9.71 6.42 -0.18
C ILE A 272 -8.89 6.96 0.99
N ASP A 273 -8.06 7.98 0.73
CA ASP A 273 -7.39 8.76 1.78
C ASP A 273 -8.39 9.77 2.36
N TRP A 274 -9.08 9.34 3.40
CA TRP A 274 -10.12 10.12 4.07
C TRP A 274 -9.61 11.44 4.65
N ASN A 275 -8.34 11.49 5.05
CA ASN A 275 -7.71 12.70 5.58
C ASN A 275 -7.48 13.78 4.51
N ASN A 276 -7.45 13.37 3.24
CA ASN A 276 -7.28 14.25 2.08
C ASN A 276 -8.60 14.51 1.35
N CYS A 277 -9.74 14.18 1.96
CA CYS A 277 -11.06 14.51 1.46
C CYS A 277 -11.52 15.87 1.99
N ASP A 278 -12.16 16.65 1.12
CA ASP A 278 -12.88 17.83 1.56
C ASP A 278 -14.12 17.41 2.39
N ARG A 279 -14.63 18.30 3.23
CA ARG A 279 -15.82 18.07 4.05
C ARG A 279 -17.04 18.78 3.45
N CYS A 280 -18.21 18.17 3.64
CA CYS A 280 -19.49 18.78 3.31
C CYS A 280 -20.55 18.46 4.35
N ASP A 281 -21.59 19.26 4.39
CA ASP A 281 -22.73 19.07 5.28
C ASP A 281 -23.76 18.08 4.71
N ASP A 282 -24.81 17.79 5.46
CA ASP A 282 -25.84 16.81 5.09
C ASP A 282 -26.67 17.27 3.90
N GLU A 283 -26.90 18.58 3.74
CA GLU A 283 -27.62 19.14 2.60
C GLU A 283 -26.83 18.95 1.30
N ALA A 284 -25.53 19.24 1.34
CA ALA A 284 -24.64 19.02 0.20
C ALA A 284 -24.56 17.54 -0.17
N LEU A 285 -24.39 16.64 0.83
CA LEU A 285 -24.38 15.20 0.58
C LEU A 285 -25.68 14.72 -0.05
N SER A 286 -26.83 15.19 0.46
CA SER A 286 -28.15 14.86 -0.11
C SER A 286 -28.27 15.30 -1.57
N LYS A 287 -27.81 16.52 -1.92
CA LYS A 287 -27.78 17.02 -3.30
C LYS A 287 -26.90 16.15 -4.21
N ILE A 288 -25.72 15.73 -3.72
CA ILE A 288 -24.83 14.86 -4.50
C ILE A 288 -25.46 13.46 -4.66
N ASN A 289 -26.06 12.92 -3.61
CA ASN A 289 -26.74 11.62 -3.62
C ASN A 289 -27.92 11.58 -4.61
N SER A 290 -28.67 12.67 -4.76
CA SER A 290 -29.76 12.72 -5.74
C SER A 290 -29.28 12.50 -7.17
N ARG A 291 -28.02 12.77 -7.47
CA ARG A 291 -27.40 12.58 -8.78
C ARG A 291 -26.69 11.24 -8.93
N SER A 292 -25.75 10.91 -8.03
CA SER A 292 -24.86 9.77 -8.19
C SER A 292 -25.39 8.48 -7.56
N GLN A 293 -26.11 8.55 -6.44
CA GLN A 293 -26.72 7.39 -5.77
C GLN A 293 -25.78 6.17 -5.67
N LEU A 294 -24.65 6.36 -4.98
CA LEU A 294 -23.67 5.30 -4.80
C LEU A 294 -24.30 4.06 -4.13
N GLN A 295 -23.88 2.87 -4.54
CA GLN A 295 -24.31 1.60 -4.00
C GLN A 295 -23.12 0.64 -3.87
N ILE A 296 -23.28 -0.39 -3.04
CA ILE A 296 -22.35 -1.53 -3.03
C ILE A 296 -22.29 -2.13 -4.44
N GLY A 297 -21.09 -2.40 -4.92
CA GLY A 297 -20.86 -2.93 -6.26
C GLY A 297 -20.53 -1.88 -7.31
N ASP A 298 -20.80 -0.59 -7.04
CA ASP A 298 -20.40 0.49 -7.94
C ASP A 298 -18.86 0.64 -7.95
N ILE A 299 -18.35 1.09 -9.10
CA ILE A 299 -16.92 1.36 -9.28
C ILE A 299 -16.75 2.85 -9.59
N ILE A 300 -15.94 3.53 -8.78
CA ILE A 300 -15.49 4.88 -9.06
C ILE A 300 -14.38 4.81 -10.10
N PHE A 301 -14.46 5.64 -11.12
CA PHE A 301 -13.46 5.74 -12.19
C PHE A 301 -13.10 7.20 -12.41
N SER A 302 -11.84 7.58 -12.25
CA SER A 302 -11.41 8.97 -12.43
C SER A 302 -11.42 9.38 -13.90
N ALA A 303 -12.04 10.51 -14.18
CA ALA A 303 -12.31 11.00 -15.55
C ALA A 303 -11.59 12.32 -15.89
N ILE A 304 -11.06 13.05 -14.90
CA ILE A 304 -10.38 14.34 -15.11
C ILE A 304 -9.03 14.33 -14.42
N GLY A 305 -7.99 14.79 -15.10
CA GLY A 305 -6.62 14.82 -14.61
C GLY A 305 -5.91 13.47 -14.79
N THR A 306 -5.75 12.70 -13.74
CA THR A 306 -5.25 11.31 -13.87
C THR A 306 -6.42 10.40 -14.21
N ILE A 307 -6.49 9.95 -15.45
CA ILE A 307 -7.56 9.07 -15.93
C ILE A 307 -7.34 7.64 -15.43
N GLY A 308 -8.44 6.94 -15.10
CA GLY A 308 -8.41 5.50 -14.88
C GLY A 308 -8.11 5.04 -13.46
N ARG A 309 -7.95 5.93 -12.46
CA ARG A 309 -7.94 5.49 -11.06
C ARG A 309 -9.29 4.90 -10.71
N THR A 310 -9.29 3.76 -10.04
CA THR A 310 -10.53 3.04 -9.70
C THR A 310 -10.63 2.81 -8.20
N TYR A 311 -11.87 2.84 -7.69
CA TYR A 311 -12.20 2.40 -6.35
C TYR A 311 -13.47 1.53 -6.39
N TYR A 312 -13.42 0.35 -5.79
CA TYR A 312 -14.53 -0.59 -5.74
C TYR A 312 -15.29 -0.43 -4.43
N ILE A 313 -16.57 -0.09 -4.50
CA ILE A 313 -17.43 0.11 -3.33
C ILE A 313 -17.89 -1.25 -2.83
N LEU A 314 -17.31 -1.73 -1.75
CA LEU A 314 -17.61 -3.01 -1.11
C LEU A 314 -18.41 -2.89 0.19
N GLU A 315 -18.66 -1.66 0.65
CA GLU A 315 -19.49 -1.35 1.82
C GLU A 315 -20.46 -0.21 1.50
N GLU A 316 -21.53 -0.12 2.29
CA GLU A 316 -22.54 0.92 2.11
C GLU A 316 -21.94 2.32 2.25
N PRO A 317 -22.08 3.19 1.23
CA PRO A 317 -21.57 4.55 1.26
C PRO A 317 -22.51 5.47 2.05
N THR A 318 -22.31 5.56 3.36
CA THR A 318 -23.25 6.29 4.26
C THR A 318 -23.01 7.77 4.35
N ASN A 319 -21.74 8.21 4.43
CA ASN A 319 -21.35 9.58 4.77
C ASN A 319 -20.34 10.17 3.77
N TRP A 320 -20.41 9.75 2.52
CA TRP A 320 -19.50 10.26 1.49
C TRP A 320 -20.08 10.12 0.09
N ASN A 321 -19.60 10.96 -0.81
CA ASN A 321 -19.86 10.84 -2.23
C ASN A 321 -18.71 11.47 -3.03
N ILE A 322 -18.75 11.32 -4.37
CA ILE A 322 -17.68 11.71 -5.28
C ILE A 322 -17.89 13.10 -5.89
N SER A 323 -16.80 13.69 -6.33
CA SER A 323 -16.78 14.91 -7.16
C SER A 323 -17.19 14.64 -8.62
N GLU A 324 -17.42 15.70 -9.34
CA GLU A 324 -17.68 15.68 -10.80
C GLU A 324 -16.48 15.15 -11.60
N THR A 325 -15.31 15.05 -11.01
CA THR A 325 -14.07 14.60 -11.68
C THR A 325 -13.99 13.10 -11.84
N SER A 326 -14.93 12.36 -11.28
CA SER A 326 -14.97 10.90 -11.34
C SER A 326 -16.35 10.42 -11.78
N PHE A 327 -16.38 9.30 -12.50
CA PHE A 327 -17.59 8.56 -12.80
C PHE A 327 -17.91 7.55 -11.72
N THR A 328 -19.20 7.30 -11.51
CA THR A 328 -19.71 6.09 -10.87
C THR A 328 -20.19 5.15 -11.98
N LEU A 329 -19.62 3.99 -12.05
CA LEU A 329 -19.95 2.95 -13.01
C LEU A 329 -20.64 1.79 -12.29
N ARG A 330 -21.83 1.45 -12.71
CA ARG A 330 -22.59 0.28 -12.26
C ARG A 330 -22.65 -0.73 -13.38
N ALA A 331 -22.28 -1.96 -13.10
CA ALA A 331 -22.40 -3.06 -14.07
C ALA A 331 -23.87 -3.34 -14.41
N LYS A 332 -24.14 -3.87 -15.63
CA LYS A 332 -25.44 -4.46 -15.94
C LYS A 332 -25.70 -5.66 -15.00
N GLU A 333 -26.97 -5.97 -14.79
CA GLU A 333 -27.42 -7.02 -13.88
C GLU A 333 -26.80 -8.41 -14.17
N ASN A 334 -26.56 -8.71 -15.45
CA ASN A 334 -25.94 -9.96 -15.88
C ASN A 334 -24.39 -9.94 -15.85
N VAL A 335 -23.77 -8.82 -15.49
CA VAL A 335 -22.31 -8.64 -15.43
C VAL A 335 -21.85 -8.65 -13.97
N PRO A 336 -21.07 -9.64 -13.53
CA PRO A 336 -20.55 -9.67 -12.18
C PRO A 336 -19.64 -8.46 -11.88
N ASN A 337 -19.88 -7.78 -10.76
CA ASN A 337 -19.13 -6.58 -10.37
C ASN A 337 -17.61 -6.84 -10.24
N ASP A 338 -17.21 -8.00 -9.71
CA ASP A 338 -15.80 -8.36 -9.56
C ASP A 338 -15.10 -8.55 -10.93
N PHE A 339 -15.80 -9.11 -11.91
CA PHE A 339 -15.32 -9.16 -13.29
C PHE A 339 -15.21 -7.74 -13.88
N PHE A 340 -16.26 -6.93 -13.73
CA PHE A 340 -16.31 -5.57 -14.25
C PHE A 340 -15.20 -4.69 -13.67
N TYR A 341 -14.92 -4.83 -12.36
CA TYR A 341 -13.79 -4.15 -11.71
C TYR A 341 -12.44 -4.58 -12.31
N GLY A 342 -12.21 -5.89 -12.48
CA GLY A 342 -10.99 -6.40 -13.12
C GLY A 342 -10.83 -5.89 -14.56
N MET A 343 -11.91 -5.87 -15.33
CA MET A 343 -11.95 -5.36 -16.70
C MET A 343 -11.56 -3.88 -16.78
N LEU A 344 -12.14 -3.02 -15.94
CA LEU A 344 -11.82 -1.58 -15.92
C LEU A 344 -10.35 -1.32 -15.52
N ARG A 345 -9.72 -2.21 -14.78
CA ARG A 345 -8.30 -2.14 -14.39
C ARG A 345 -7.34 -2.78 -15.38
N SER A 346 -7.87 -3.46 -16.41
CA SER A 346 -7.04 -4.08 -17.44
C SER A 346 -6.23 -3.03 -18.21
N ASN A 347 -5.01 -3.39 -18.63
CA ASN A 347 -4.17 -2.50 -19.43
C ASN A 347 -4.88 -2.02 -20.69
N GLU A 348 -5.69 -2.88 -21.31
CA GLU A 348 -6.43 -2.54 -22.53
C GLU A 348 -7.39 -1.38 -22.30
N ILE A 349 -8.25 -1.45 -21.26
CA ILE A 349 -9.21 -0.37 -20.95
C ILE A 349 -8.48 0.87 -20.48
N GLN A 350 -7.45 0.75 -19.64
CA GLN A 350 -6.67 1.88 -19.15
C GLN A 350 -6.01 2.67 -20.29
N ILE A 351 -5.36 1.98 -21.24
CA ILE A 351 -4.73 2.63 -22.40
C ILE A 351 -5.78 3.25 -23.34
N LYS A 352 -6.90 2.56 -23.58
CA LYS A 352 -7.97 3.08 -24.44
C LYS A 352 -8.65 4.30 -23.81
N ALA A 353 -8.94 4.28 -22.52
CA ALA A 353 -9.52 5.40 -21.79
C ALA A 353 -8.58 6.61 -21.77
N ASP A 354 -7.28 6.37 -21.53
CA ASP A 354 -6.28 7.42 -21.59
C ASP A 354 -6.20 8.06 -22.99
N LYS A 355 -6.17 7.26 -24.06
CA LYS A 355 -6.17 7.77 -25.44
C LYS A 355 -7.44 8.51 -25.82
N ALA A 356 -8.61 8.13 -25.29
CA ALA A 356 -9.89 8.77 -25.56
C ALA A 356 -10.08 10.07 -24.79
N ALA A 357 -9.26 10.33 -23.77
CA ALA A 357 -9.31 11.59 -23.01
C ALA A 357 -8.75 12.75 -23.83
N MET A 358 -9.46 13.89 -23.80
CA MET A 358 -9.11 15.13 -24.51
C MET A 358 -8.46 16.15 -23.58
N GLY A 359 -7.77 17.13 -24.15
CA GLY A 359 -7.13 18.24 -23.43
C GLY A 359 -5.62 18.05 -23.26
N SER A 360 -4.85 19.14 -23.40
CA SER A 360 -3.38 19.14 -23.33
C SER A 360 -2.87 19.38 -21.90
N THR A 361 -3.49 20.28 -21.16
CA THR A 361 -3.06 20.65 -19.80
C THR A 361 -3.85 19.89 -18.74
N LEU A 362 -5.15 19.76 -18.91
CA LEU A 362 -6.04 18.99 -18.04
C LEU A 362 -6.80 18.00 -18.91
N ARG A 363 -6.43 16.75 -18.82
CA ARG A 363 -7.07 15.67 -19.57
C ARG A 363 -8.47 15.40 -19.00
N CYS A 364 -9.43 15.22 -19.88
CA CYS A 364 -10.82 14.95 -19.53
C CYS A 364 -11.38 13.84 -20.42
N LEU A 365 -11.85 12.78 -19.80
CA LEU A 365 -12.60 11.71 -20.45
C LEU A 365 -14.09 11.98 -20.29
N VAL A 366 -14.85 11.96 -21.38
CA VAL A 366 -16.32 12.09 -21.33
C VAL A 366 -16.99 10.71 -21.30
N MET A 367 -18.22 10.64 -20.76
CA MET A 367 -18.95 9.39 -20.56
C MET A 367 -19.15 8.63 -21.88
N ASP A 368 -19.55 9.34 -22.94
CA ASP A 368 -19.80 8.73 -24.26
C ASP A 368 -18.52 8.12 -24.84
N SER A 369 -17.38 8.79 -24.67
CA SER A 369 -16.09 8.28 -25.13
C SER A 369 -15.69 7.01 -24.37
N LEU A 370 -15.95 6.95 -23.06
CA LEU A 370 -15.71 5.73 -22.27
C LEU A 370 -16.64 4.60 -22.74
N CYS A 371 -17.92 4.86 -22.88
CA CYS A 371 -18.91 3.85 -23.29
C CYS A 371 -18.66 3.32 -24.71
N SER A 372 -18.13 4.14 -25.63
CA SER A 372 -17.87 3.76 -27.03
C SER A 372 -16.55 3.01 -27.25
N LEU A 373 -15.75 2.78 -26.20
CA LEU A 373 -14.51 2.01 -26.33
C LEU A 373 -14.78 0.61 -26.87
N GLN A 374 -14.17 0.28 -28.01
CA GLN A 374 -14.29 -1.05 -28.60
C GLN A 374 -13.69 -2.09 -27.65
N TYR A 375 -14.45 -3.15 -27.44
CA TYR A 375 -14.03 -4.22 -26.52
C TYR A 375 -14.50 -5.59 -27.04
N ILE A 376 -14.08 -6.64 -26.39
CA ILE A 376 -14.48 -8.01 -26.71
C ILE A 376 -15.73 -8.40 -25.91
N GLU A 377 -16.70 -9.06 -26.55
CA GLU A 377 -17.86 -9.61 -25.90
C GLU A 377 -17.50 -10.94 -25.21
N ILE A 378 -17.47 -10.93 -23.88
CA ILE A 378 -17.11 -12.08 -23.07
C ILE A 378 -18.40 -12.81 -22.64
N PRO A 379 -18.50 -14.14 -22.88
CA PRO A 379 -19.68 -14.91 -22.47
C PRO A 379 -19.95 -14.82 -20.98
N ASN A 380 -21.23 -14.72 -20.61
CA ASN A 380 -21.66 -14.51 -19.22
C ASN A 380 -21.13 -15.61 -18.26
N TYR A 381 -21.16 -16.88 -18.69
CA TYR A 381 -20.62 -17.97 -17.86
C TYR A 381 -19.13 -17.79 -17.55
N MET A 382 -18.35 -17.26 -18.51
CA MET A 382 -16.93 -17.01 -18.33
C MET A 382 -16.67 -15.83 -17.35
N MET A 383 -17.48 -14.75 -17.47
CA MET A 383 -17.45 -13.65 -16.51
C MET A 383 -17.74 -14.12 -15.09
N LYS A 384 -18.78 -14.99 -14.92
CA LYS A 384 -19.12 -15.55 -13.62
C LYS A 384 -18.02 -16.45 -13.05
N LEU A 385 -17.42 -17.28 -13.91
CA LEU A 385 -16.33 -18.16 -13.49
C LEU A 385 -15.09 -17.37 -13.04
N PHE A 386 -14.73 -16.33 -13.80
CA PHE A 386 -13.66 -15.41 -13.42
C PHE A 386 -13.98 -14.68 -12.11
N ALA A 387 -15.16 -14.10 -12.00
CA ALA A 387 -15.59 -13.37 -10.81
C ALA A 387 -15.50 -14.26 -9.56
N ALA A 388 -15.91 -15.52 -9.63
CA ALA A 388 -15.77 -16.46 -8.52
C ALA A 388 -14.32 -16.68 -8.07
N LYS A 389 -13.34 -16.56 -9.00
CA LYS A 389 -11.91 -16.69 -8.69
C LYS A 389 -11.32 -15.44 -8.05
N VAL A 390 -11.71 -14.25 -8.51
CA VAL A 390 -11.11 -12.98 -8.03
C VAL A 390 -11.86 -12.35 -6.86
N SER A 391 -13.12 -12.68 -6.63
CA SER A 391 -13.93 -12.14 -5.53
C SER A 391 -13.27 -12.31 -4.15
N PRO A 392 -12.72 -13.49 -3.79
CA PRO A 392 -11.99 -13.63 -2.53
C PRO A 392 -10.78 -12.71 -2.41
N LEU A 393 -10.06 -12.45 -3.52
CA LEU A 393 -8.89 -11.58 -3.56
C LEU A 393 -9.29 -10.13 -3.26
N TYR A 394 -10.30 -9.59 -3.96
CA TYR A 394 -10.76 -8.22 -3.73
C TYR A 394 -11.33 -8.00 -2.33
N ARG A 395 -12.08 -8.98 -1.81
CA ARG A 395 -12.58 -8.92 -0.43
C ARG A 395 -11.45 -8.97 0.60
N GLN A 396 -10.37 -9.73 0.33
CA GLN A 396 -9.21 -9.76 1.22
C GLN A 396 -8.46 -8.43 1.18
N ILE A 397 -8.24 -7.84 0.01
CA ILE A 397 -7.65 -6.50 -0.14
C ILE A 397 -8.45 -5.47 0.66
N HIS A 398 -9.78 -5.52 0.55
CA HIS A 398 -10.65 -4.62 1.29
C HIS A 398 -10.52 -4.77 2.81
N ARG A 399 -10.51 -6.01 3.32
CA ARG A 399 -10.29 -6.29 4.76
C ARG A 399 -8.93 -5.79 5.23
N ASN A 400 -7.87 -6.07 4.48
CA ASN A 400 -6.53 -5.61 4.81
C ASN A 400 -6.45 -4.08 4.83
N ASN A 401 -7.11 -3.40 3.89
CA ASN A 401 -7.15 -1.93 3.85
C ASN A 401 -7.85 -1.34 5.09
N LYS A 402 -8.91 -1.97 5.57
CA LYS A 402 -9.56 -1.58 6.84
C LYS A 402 -8.65 -1.79 8.04
N GLU A 403 -7.98 -2.93 8.10
CA GLU A 403 -7.02 -3.22 9.17
C GLU A 403 -5.83 -2.24 9.14
N ILE A 404 -5.30 -1.90 7.96
CA ILE A 404 -4.26 -0.88 7.79
C ILE A 404 -4.74 0.47 8.32
N ALA A 405 -5.95 0.89 7.99
CA ALA A 405 -6.51 2.16 8.46
C ALA A 405 -6.66 2.20 9.98
N GLU A 406 -7.17 1.13 10.59
CA GLU A 406 -7.33 1.01 12.05
C GLU A 406 -5.97 0.98 12.76
N LEU A 407 -5.03 0.18 12.29
CA LEU A 407 -3.67 0.11 12.85
C LEU A 407 -2.95 1.45 12.74
N THR A 408 -3.10 2.14 11.62
CA THR A 408 -2.53 3.48 11.42
C THR A 408 -3.10 4.47 12.42
N LYS A 409 -4.42 4.47 12.60
CA LYS A 409 -5.10 5.30 13.59
C LYS A 409 -4.61 4.99 15.01
N GLN A 410 -4.57 3.72 15.38
CA GLN A 410 -4.09 3.28 16.71
C GLN A 410 -2.65 3.73 16.94
N ARG A 411 -1.76 3.55 15.98
CA ARG A 411 -0.36 4.02 16.07
C ARG A 411 -0.29 5.52 16.29
N ASP A 412 -1.02 6.29 15.49
CA ASP A 412 -0.97 7.75 15.51
C ASP A 412 -1.57 8.35 16.78
N GLU A 413 -2.56 7.68 17.38
CA GLU A 413 -3.14 8.04 18.70
C GLU A 413 -2.23 7.62 19.86
N LEU A 414 -1.62 6.44 19.79
CA LEU A 414 -0.73 5.92 20.84
C LEU A 414 0.61 6.67 20.90
N LEU A 415 1.18 7.01 19.77
CA LEU A 415 2.51 7.60 19.68
C LEU A 415 2.70 8.84 20.57
N PRO A 416 1.85 9.89 20.53
CA PRO A 416 2.02 11.05 21.41
C PRO A 416 1.81 10.70 22.87
N LEU A 417 0.88 9.82 23.23
CA LEU A 417 0.62 9.42 24.60
C LEU A 417 1.79 8.66 25.23
N LEU A 418 2.41 7.79 24.46
CA LEU A 418 3.59 7.01 24.88
C LEU A 418 4.83 7.90 24.98
N MET A 419 5.04 8.80 24.02
CA MET A 419 6.20 9.71 24.02
C MET A 419 6.14 10.75 25.14
N ASN A 420 4.93 11.21 25.53
CA ASN A 420 4.74 12.19 26.58
C ASN A 420 4.57 11.56 27.98
N GLY A 421 4.65 10.24 28.09
CA GLY A 421 4.47 9.53 29.36
C GLY A 421 3.04 9.52 29.92
N GLN A 422 2.05 9.88 29.12
CA GLN A 422 0.62 9.88 29.49
C GLN A 422 0.01 8.48 29.44
N ALA A 423 0.58 7.58 28.65
CA ALA A 423 0.22 6.17 28.62
C ALA A 423 1.40 5.30 29.10
N THR A 424 1.09 4.20 29.75
CA THR A 424 2.07 3.16 30.13
C THR A 424 1.71 1.85 29.45
N VAL A 425 2.75 1.12 29.06
CA VAL A 425 2.58 -0.21 28.45
C VAL A 425 2.53 -1.25 29.59
N ASN A 426 1.34 -1.73 29.93
CA ASN A 426 1.16 -2.85 30.85
C ASN A 426 1.16 -4.18 30.10
N TYR A 427 1.98 -5.14 30.53
CA TYR A 427 2.28 -6.42 29.87
C TYR A 427 1.18 -7.50 30.04
N HIS A 428 -0.11 -7.12 30.10
CA HIS A 428 -1.21 -8.09 30.20
C HIS A 428 -2.02 -8.24 28.90
N LEU A 429 -1.56 -7.68 27.80
CA LEU A 429 -2.03 -8.13 26.49
C LEU A 429 -1.29 -9.41 26.16
N SER A 430 -1.84 -10.53 26.64
CA SER A 430 -1.42 -11.88 26.26
C SER A 430 -1.33 -12.00 24.75
N ALA A 431 -0.30 -12.67 24.29
CA ALA A 431 -0.04 -13.07 22.91
C ALA A 431 -1.11 -14.04 22.33
N SER A 432 -2.40 -13.77 22.55
CA SER A 432 -3.50 -14.64 22.16
C SER A 432 -4.47 -14.01 21.16
N THR A 433 -3.93 -13.23 20.21
CA THR A 433 -4.71 -12.95 19.00
C THR A 433 -3.89 -13.42 17.81
N TYR A 434 -3.58 -14.72 17.79
CA TYR A 434 -3.27 -15.41 16.55
C TYR A 434 -4.57 -15.45 15.75
N ILE A 435 -4.72 -14.54 14.80
CA ILE A 435 -5.68 -14.74 13.73
C ILE A 435 -5.07 -15.85 12.87
N SER A 436 -5.50 -17.09 13.09
CA SER A 436 -5.23 -18.19 12.17
C SER A 436 -5.94 -17.85 10.87
N PHE A 437 -5.20 -17.37 9.88
CA PHE A 437 -5.69 -17.32 8.51
C PHE A 437 -5.76 -18.75 8.00
N ASP A 438 -6.97 -19.26 7.86
CA ASP A 438 -7.20 -20.52 7.16
C ASP A 438 -6.97 -20.31 5.67
N ILE A 439 -5.70 -20.49 5.25
CA ILE A 439 -5.25 -20.37 3.86
C ILE A 439 -5.67 -21.59 3.03
N SER A 440 -6.26 -22.62 3.65
CA SER A 440 -6.66 -23.85 2.98
C SER A 440 -7.72 -23.67 1.89
N VAL A 441 -8.41 -22.52 1.84
CA VAL A 441 -9.43 -22.20 0.82
C VAL A 441 -8.83 -21.64 -0.48
N LEU A 442 -7.56 -21.25 -0.51
CA LEU A 442 -6.92 -20.61 -1.68
C LEU A 442 -6.07 -21.55 -2.55
N PHE A 443 -6.02 -22.86 -2.23
CA PHE A 443 -5.41 -23.84 -3.12
C PHE A 443 -6.31 -24.18 -4.31
N LEU A 444 -6.29 -23.28 -5.29
CA LEU A 444 -6.82 -23.57 -6.60
C LEU A 444 -5.82 -24.46 -7.34
N ASN A 445 -6.26 -25.64 -7.73
CA ASN A 445 -5.53 -26.53 -8.62
C ASN A 445 -5.16 -25.83 -9.94
N PHE A 446 -4.04 -25.13 -9.97
CA PHE A 446 -3.31 -24.84 -11.18
C PHE A 446 -2.40 -26.03 -11.46
N THR A 447 -2.94 -27.06 -12.05
CA THR A 447 -2.13 -28.15 -12.60
C THR A 447 -1.43 -27.64 -13.85
N ASN A 448 -0.14 -27.50 -13.73
CA ASN A 448 0.92 -27.27 -14.72
C ASN A 448 1.57 -25.88 -14.67
N GLY A 449 2.50 -25.70 -13.73
CA GLY A 449 3.39 -24.56 -13.65
C GLY A 449 4.17 -24.53 -12.34
N ASN A 450 5.05 -25.51 -12.11
CA ASN A 450 5.77 -25.74 -10.85
C ASN A 450 6.66 -24.60 -10.33
N SER A 451 6.92 -23.54 -11.10
CA SER A 451 7.88 -22.51 -10.67
C SER A 451 7.28 -21.40 -9.78
N LEU A 452 5.98 -21.11 -9.96
CA LEU A 452 5.33 -20.03 -9.16
C LEU A 452 4.94 -20.48 -7.75
N TYR A 453 4.68 -21.78 -7.58
CA TYR A 453 4.31 -22.36 -6.28
C TYR A 453 5.48 -22.44 -5.30
N GLU A 454 6.68 -22.77 -5.79
CA GLU A 454 7.86 -22.84 -4.92
C GLU A 454 8.28 -21.46 -4.41
N THR A 455 8.15 -20.41 -5.24
CA THR A 455 8.50 -19.04 -4.84
C THR A 455 7.53 -18.46 -3.82
N ILE A 456 6.22 -18.69 -3.98
CA ILE A 456 5.19 -18.20 -3.05
C ILE A 456 5.22 -18.98 -1.73
N SER A 457 5.47 -20.29 -1.76
CA SER A 457 5.58 -21.13 -0.56
C SER A 457 6.85 -20.83 0.25
N LEU A 458 7.98 -20.57 -0.41
CA LEU A 458 9.26 -20.23 0.24
C LEU A 458 9.24 -18.84 0.87
N ASP A 459 8.64 -17.85 0.23
CA ASP A 459 8.50 -16.51 0.81
C ASP A 459 7.52 -16.51 1.99
N TYR A 460 6.46 -17.28 1.94
CA TYR A 460 5.51 -17.40 3.04
C TYR A 460 6.09 -18.11 4.26
N GLN A 461 6.92 -19.15 4.07
CA GLN A 461 7.64 -19.80 5.18
C GLN A 461 8.74 -18.91 5.77
N ARG A 462 9.32 -18.00 5.00
CA ARG A 462 10.28 -17.00 5.51
C ARG A 462 9.63 -15.93 6.38
N PHE A 463 8.36 -15.58 6.14
CA PHE A 463 7.61 -14.58 6.92
C PHE A 463 6.78 -15.17 8.06
N ALA A 464 6.56 -16.49 8.09
CA ALA A 464 5.95 -17.22 9.18
C ALA A 464 7.01 -17.70 10.19
N LEU A 465 7.97 -16.85 10.56
CA LEU A 465 8.86 -17.12 11.68
C LEU A 465 8.05 -16.97 12.98
N PRO A 466 7.94 -18.02 13.79
CA PRO A 466 7.36 -17.91 15.11
C PRO A 466 8.26 -17.01 15.95
N LEU A 467 7.67 -15.99 16.58
CA LEU A 467 8.27 -15.29 17.71
C LEU A 467 8.40 -16.25 18.89
N HIS A 468 9.36 -17.17 18.83
CA HIS A 468 9.79 -17.96 19.98
C HIS A 468 10.94 -17.23 20.66
N SER A 469 10.62 -16.53 21.74
CA SER A 469 11.54 -16.31 22.83
C SER A 469 12.08 -17.66 23.28
N LYS A 470 13.40 -17.86 23.19
CA LYS A 470 14.07 -18.94 23.91
C LYS A 470 13.97 -18.65 25.40
N GLU A 471 13.01 -19.25 26.07
CA GLU A 471 13.07 -19.50 27.50
C GLU A 471 12.70 -20.95 27.78
N ASN A 472 13.69 -21.65 28.24
CA ASN A 472 13.73 -22.89 29.01
C ASN A 472 12.39 -23.60 29.25
N THR A 473 12.20 -24.72 28.57
CA THR A 473 11.51 -25.88 29.13
C THR A 473 12.28 -27.15 28.77
N HIS A 474 13.34 -27.40 29.52
CA HIS A 474 13.78 -28.77 29.79
C HIS A 474 12.78 -29.33 30.80
N GLY A 475 11.98 -30.30 30.38
CA GLY A 475 11.10 -31.07 31.24
C GLY A 475 9.71 -31.27 30.69
N THR A 476 9.51 -32.13 29.69
CA THR A 476 8.27 -32.91 29.48
C THR A 476 8.27 -33.69 28.15
N ILE A 477 9.46 -34.12 27.65
CA ILE A 477 9.52 -34.99 26.45
C ILE A 477 9.86 -36.47 26.85
N GLN A 478 9.96 -36.81 28.14
CA GLN A 478 10.24 -38.18 28.55
C GLN A 478 9.01 -38.99 28.97
N GLU A 479 7.86 -38.42 29.17
CA GLU A 479 6.66 -39.18 29.56
C GLU A 479 5.79 -39.65 28.36
N ASP A 480 5.80 -38.98 27.24
CA ASP A 480 5.00 -39.41 26.08
C ASP A 480 5.59 -40.56 25.26
N LYS A 481 6.87 -40.90 25.43
CA LYS A 481 7.46 -42.09 24.80
C LYS A 481 7.19 -43.41 25.54
N ARG A 482 6.75 -43.36 26.77
CA ARG A 482 6.36 -44.57 27.52
C ARG A 482 4.93 -45.01 27.28
N HIS A 483 4.05 -44.14 26.89
CA HIS A 483 2.65 -44.48 26.58
C HIS A 483 2.43 -45.04 25.17
N ILE A 484 3.33 -44.78 24.26
CA ILE A 484 3.23 -45.31 22.88
C ILE A 484 3.83 -46.72 22.79
N GLN A 485 4.80 -47.08 23.62
CA GLN A 485 5.37 -48.43 23.65
C GLN A 485 4.51 -49.46 24.45
N GLN A 486 3.56 -49.01 25.26
CA GLN A 486 2.67 -49.94 25.98
C GLN A 486 1.39 -50.28 25.16
N ARG A 487 1.05 -49.56 24.12
CA ARG A 487 -0.09 -49.92 23.25
C ARG A 487 0.27 -50.82 22.07
N GLN A 488 1.55 -51.09 21.84
CA GLN A 488 2.00 -52.06 20.81
C GLN A 488 2.32 -53.45 21.33
N ARG A 489 2.09 -53.71 22.63
CA ARG A 489 2.33 -55.07 23.24
C ARG A 489 1.01 -55.73 23.76
N GLN A 490 -0.15 -55.23 23.39
CA GLN A 490 -1.45 -55.85 23.74
C GLN A 490 -2.34 -56.02 22.50
N GLY A 491 -1.77 -56.44 21.40
CA GLY A 491 -2.50 -56.77 20.19
C GLY A 491 -1.76 -57.86 19.43
N ASP A 492 -1.73 -59.03 19.99
CA ASP A 492 -1.61 -60.36 19.39
C ASP A 492 -2.45 -61.32 20.20
#